data_33688be3117965c3ea697a9231a1dbff
#
_entry.id   33688be3117965c3ea697a9231a1dbff
#
_cell.length_a   1.000
_cell.length_b   1.000
_cell.length_c   1.000
_cell.angle_alpha   90.00
_cell.angle_beta   90.00
_cell.angle_gamma   90.00
#
_symmetry.space_group_name_H-M   'P 1'
#
loop_
_entity.id
_entity.type
_entity.pdbx_description
1 polymer ?
#
loop_
_entity_poly.entity_id
_entity_poly.type
_entity_poly.pdbx_seq_one_letter_code
_entity_poly.pdbx_strand_id
1 'polypeptide(L)'
;MADTADGYAAGNQADLADNQTIPAGVQANPVPVPAPVPAPLHANPAVEQNLIADTDDSDSALGADAESTTTSLSESIYNYRREHGRTYHAFKDGRYVFPNDERESDRLDLQHHLFNLTLNKLHLAPLHNPKHVLDIGTGTGIWAVEFGKCSTIRDQTKVNMFKPTSILTASVPPNLKFIIDDAEDLWIYDHKFDYIHARLMAGCFADVPRVIQQAYENLEPGGYVEFQDYGLPLRCVDDTLEGTNLQKWGILMCEAARKLGRPMGSDVSDHYREWMEAAGFVDIEERNFMWPSNGWPKDPYMKELGRWNQVNILDGLEGFCLALMTRGLGWKKEEVDVFVALVSADIKNRKIHGYYPMPVLYGRKPFGNESVASSS
;
A
#
# COMPACT_ATOMS: atom_id res chain seq x y z
N MET A 1 1.60 -72.92 -25.51
CA MET A 1 0.52 -73.54 -24.70
C MET A 1 -0.35 -72.38 -24.34
N ALA A 2 -1.28 -72.22 -25.16
CA ALA A 2 -2.68 -72.65 -25.21
C ALA A 2 -3.49 -71.71 -24.34
N ASP A 3 -4.25 -70.74 -24.95
CA ASP A 3 -5.64 -70.93 -25.44
C ASP A 3 -6.62 -70.66 -24.29
N THR A 4 -7.64 -69.88 -24.37
CA THR A 4 -8.73 -69.68 -25.32
C THR A 4 -9.52 -68.44 -24.82
N ALA A 5 -9.96 -67.44 -25.54
CA ALA A 5 -10.98 -67.35 -26.58
C ALA A 5 -12.43 -67.40 -26.05
N ASP A 6 -13.22 -66.45 -26.59
CA ASP A 6 -14.67 -66.41 -26.86
C ASP A 6 -15.59 -65.92 -25.72
N GLY A 7 -16.57 -65.11 -25.96
CA GLY A 7 -17.24 -64.71 -27.20
C GLY A 7 -18.49 -63.83 -26.90
N TYR A 8 -18.82 -63.07 -27.89
CA TYR A 8 -20.14 -62.69 -28.43
C TYR A 8 -21.40 -62.56 -27.53
N ALA A 9 -22.09 -61.40 -27.58
CA ALA A 9 -23.29 -61.28 -28.38
C ALA A 9 -23.91 -59.88 -28.37
N ALA A 10 -24.37 -59.50 -29.53
CA ALA A 10 -25.10 -58.29 -29.88
C ALA A 10 -26.61 -58.42 -29.60
N GLY A 11 -27.29 -57.27 -29.61
CA GLY A 11 -28.72 -57.16 -29.90
C GLY A 11 -29.47 -56.33 -28.87
N ASN A 12 -30.09 -55.26 -29.12
CA ASN A 12 -31.13 -54.86 -30.00
C ASN A 12 -31.52 -53.41 -29.69
N GLN A 13 -31.85 -52.67 -30.75
CA GLN A 13 -32.66 -51.46 -30.74
C GLN A 13 -34.09 -51.75 -30.28
N ALA A 14 -34.69 -50.84 -29.54
CA ALA A 14 -36.12 -50.53 -29.59
C ALA A 14 -36.36 -49.11 -29.12
N ASP A 15 -36.94 -48.33 -30.02
CA ASP A 15 -37.61 -47.04 -29.77
C ASP A 15 -38.63 -47.13 -28.64
N LEU A 16 -38.75 -46.04 -27.88
CA LEU A 16 -40.03 -45.50 -27.47
C LEU A 16 -39.85 -44.09 -26.96
N ALA A 17 -40.46 -43.17 -27.67
CA ALA A 17 -40.70 -41.81 -27.24
C ALA A 17 -41.59 -41.81 -25.98
N ASP A 18 -41.17 -41.09 -24.95
CA ASP A 18 -42.13 -40.64 -23.94
C ASP A 18 -41.86 -39.19 -23.52
N ASN A 19 -42.92 -38.47 -23.72
CA ASN A 19 -43.11 -37.06 -23.56
C ASN A 19 -43.30 -36.78 -22.05
N GLN A 20 -42.31 -36.20 -21.35
CA GLN A 20 -42.55 -35.69 -20.01
C GLN A 20 -42.27 -34.20 -19.94
N THR A 21 -43.33 -33.48 -19.77
CA THR A 21 -43.51 -32.10 -19.38
C THR A 21 -42.55 -31.67 -18.29
N ILE A 22 -41.78 -30.61 -18.58
CA ILE A 22 -40.96 -29.89 -17.60
C ILE A 22 -41.91 -29.03 -16.74
N PRO A 23 -41.90 -29.14 -15.41
CA PRO A 23 -42.60 -28.19 -14.56
C PRO A 23 -41.88 -26.85 -14.56
N ALA A 24 -42.59 -25.81 -14.94
CA ALA A 24 -42.21 -24.42 -14.77
C ALA A 24 -42.12 -24.09 -13.28
N GLY A 25 -41.03 -23.47 -12.84
CA GLY A 25 -40.94 -22.84 -11.54
C GLY A 25 -39.72 -23.16 -10.69
N VAL A 26 -38.52 -22.89 -11.18
CA VAL A 26 -37.38 -22.58 -10.29
C VAL A 26 -36.94 -21.16 -10.64
N GLN A 27 -37.43 -20.21 -9.84
CA GLN A 27 -36.89 -18.85 -9.85
C GLN A 27 -35.43 -18.92 -9.41
N ALA A 28 -34.52 -18.59 -10.31
CA ALA A 28 -33.14 -18.33 -9.98
C ALA A 28 -33.10 -17.10 -9.04
N ASN A 29 -32.64 -17.29 -7.82
CA ASN A 29 -32.33 -16.19 -6.93
C ASN A 29 -31.30 -15.27 -7.61
N PRO A 30 -31.55 -13.96 -7.70
CA PRO A 30 -30.56 -13.04 -8.25
C PRO A 30 -29.31 -13.07 -7.35
N VAL A 31 -28.15 -13.22 -7.98
CA VAL A 31 -26.85 -13.00 -7.35
C VAL A 31 -26.88 -11.59 -6.76
N PRO A 32 -26.53 -11.38 -5.48
CA PRO A 32 -26.49 -10.05 -4.91
C PRO A 32 -25.47 -9.21 -5.67
N VAL A 33 -25.97 -8.18 -6.34
CA VAL A 33 -25.14 -7.11 -6.90
C VAL A 33 -24.48 -6.42 -5.71
N PRO A 34 -23.15 -6.21 -5.69
CA PRO A 34 -22.52 -5.42 -4.65
C PRO A 34 -23.19 -4.05 -4.59
N ALA A 35 -23.48 -3.58 -3.38
CA ALA A 35 -24.10 -2.28 -3.16
C ALA A 35 -23.26 -1.19 -3.86
N PRO A 36 -23.88 -0.22 -4.53
CA PRO A 36 -23.15 0.86 -5.17
C PRO A 36 -22.35 1.60 -4.11
N VAL A 37 -21.07 1.80 -4.41
CA VAL A 37 -20.19 2.73 -3.67
C VAL A 37 -20.95 4.06 -3.62
N PRO A 38 -21.10 4.73 -2.46
CA PRO A 38 -21.77 6.01 -2.40
C PRO A 38 -21.07 6.99 -3.34
N ALA A 39 -21.85 7.57 -4.24
CA ALA A 39 -21.40 8.58 -5.17
C ALA A 39 -20.76 9.75 -4.38
N PRO A 40 -19.70 10.40 -4.91
CA PRO A 40 -19.13 11.58 -4.28
C PRO A 40 -20.22 12.63 -4.12
N LEU A 41 -20.32 13.18 -2.93
CA LEU A 41 -21.22 14.30 -2.60
C LEU A 41 -20.89 15.44 -3.52
N HIS A 42 -21.79 15.73 -4.47
CA HIS A 42 -21.67 16.87 -5.34
C HIS A 42 -21.50 18.14 -4.52
N ALA A 43 -20.45 18.87 -4.80
CA ALA A 43 -20.23 20.21 -4.29
C ALA A 43 -21.46 21.08 -4.63
N ASN A 44 -22.00 21.72 -3.62
CA ASN A 44 -23.13 22.63 -3.73
C ASN A 44 -22.64 23.94 -4.41
N PRO A 45 -23.17 24.39 -5.55
CA PRO A 45 -22.66 25.55 -6.30
C PRO A 45 -23.13 26.92 -5.76
N ALA A 46 -23.34 27.05 -4.46
CA ALA A 46 -23.94 28.25 -3.86
C ALA A 46 -23.03 29.00 -2.87
N VAL A 47 -21.70 28.98 -2.99
CA VAL A 47 -20.77 29.79 -2.19
C VAL A 47 -19.72 30.51 -3.05
N GLU A 48 -20.03 30.77 -4.30
CA GLU A 48 -19.22 31.66 -5.16
C GLU A 48 -19.82 33.07 -5.24
N GLN A 49 -20.14 33.69 -4.13
CA GLN A 49 -20.40 35.14 -4.13
C GLN A 49 -19.91 35.73 -2.82
N ASN A 50 -18.92 36.64 -2.94
CA ASN A 50 -18.34 37.58 -1.97
C ASN A 50 -16.92 37.22 -1.46
N LEU A 51 -15.96 37.20 -2.37
CA LEU A 51 -14.59 37.60 -2.08
C LEU A 51 -14.33 38.87 -2.85
N ILE A 52 -14.60 40.01 -2.22
CA ILE A 52 -14.17 41.34 -2.66
C ILE A 52 -12.77 41.55 -2.10
N ALA A 53 -11.79 41.76 -2.98
CA ALA A 53 -10.45 42.14 -2.61
C ALA A 53 -10.51 43.56 -1.95
N ASP A 54 -9.99 43.66 -0.74
CA ASP A 54 -9.79 44.92 -0.06
C ASP A 54 -8.53 45.60 -0.65
N THR A 55 -8.74 46.75 -1.33
CA THR A 55 -7.70 47.60 -1.84
C THR A 55 -7.58 48.79 -0.95
N ASP A 56 -6.91 48.70 0.17
CA ASP A 56 -6.44 49.88 0.90
C ASP A 56 -4.94 49.69 1.25
N ASP A 57 -4.13 50.38 0.41
CA ASP A 57 -2.73 50.62 0.63
C ASP A 57 -2.59 51.70 1.71
N SER A 58 -2.18 51.32 2.91
CA SER A 58 -1.27 52.13 3.76
C SER A 58 -1.10 51.51 5.16
N ASP A 59 -0.03 50.76 5.41
CA ASP A 59 0.95 51.21 6.42
C ASP A 59 2.23 50.34 6.40
N SER A 60 3.33 51.07 6.59
CA SER A 60 4.68 50.63 6.40
C SER A 60 5.27 49.89 7.57
N ALA A 61 6.21 48.97 7.21
CA ALA A 61 7.48 48.65 7.87
C ALA A 61 7.47 47.78 9.12
N LEU A 62 8.19 46.69 8.94
CA LEU A 62 8.84 45.75 9.88
C LEU A 62 8.15 44.37 9.97
N GLY A 63 8.70 43.42 9.20
CA GLY A 63 8.42 42.00 9.38
C GLY A 63 8.21 41.16 8.13
N ALA A 64 8.61 41.62 6.94
CA ALA A 64 8.28 40.97 5.66
C ALA A 64 9.13 39.74 5.27
N ASP A 65 10.21 39.43 5.99
CA ASP A 65 11.17 38.40 5.49
C ASP A 65 10.88 36.98 5.97
N ALA A 66 10.13 36.77 7.04
CA ALA A 66 9.83 35.41 7.54
C ALA A 66 8.59 34.79 6.91
N GLU A 67 7.57 35.59 6.57
CA GLU A 67 6.34 35.11 5.90
C GLU A 67 6.57 34.82 4.41
N SER A 68 7.41 35.61 3.75
CA SER A 68 7.73 35.45 2.32
C SER A 68 8.46 34.12 2.04
N THR A 69 9.36 33.68 2.94
CA THR A 69 10.09 32.43 2.80
C THR A 69 9.18 31.21 3.03
N THR A 70 8.27 31.27 3.99
CA THR A 70 7.33 30.16 4.26
C THR A 70 6.27 30.03 3.16
N THR A 71 5.76 31.12 2.63
CA THR A 71 4.79 31.09 1.52
C THR A 71 5.44 30.59 0.23
N SER A 72 6.65 31.02 -0.08
CA SER A 72 7.43 30.56 -1.24
C SER A 72 7.78 29.07 -1.17
N LEU A 73 8.14 28.55 0.02
CA LEU A 73 8.39 27.12 0.22
C LEU A 73 7.12 26.29 0.07
N SER A 74 5.96 26.79 0.57
CA SER A 74 4.70 26.08 0.40
C SER A 74 4.27 26.00 -1.06
N GLU A 75 4.38 27.06 -1.84
CA GLU A 75 4.06 27.09 -3.27
C GLU A 75 4.96 26.16 -4.09
N SER A 76 6.25 26.09 -3.78
CA SER A 76 7.19 25.21 -4.48
C SER A 76 6.90 23.72 -4.27
N ILE A 77 6.40 23.34 -3.10
CA ILE A 77 6.02 21.95 -2.77
C ILE A 77 4.79 21.51 -3.58
N TYR A 78 3.91 22.43 -3.97
CA TYR A 78 2.71 22.13 -4.77
C TYR A 78 2.95 22.13 -6.28
N ASN A 79 4.10 22.56 -6.75
CA ASN A 79 4.44 22.57 -8.17
C ASN A 79 4.91 21.15 -8.61
N TYR A 80 3.94 20.23 -8.69
CA TYR A 80 4.22 18.83 -9.04
C TYR A 80 4.87 18.67 -10.38
N ARG A 81 5.94 17.87 -10.41
CA ARG A 81 6.56 17.44 -11.67
C ARG A 81 5.57 16.62 -12.47
N ARG A 82 5.43 16.96 -13.76
CA ARG A 82 4.64 16.17 -14.71
C ARG A 82 5.57 15.38 -15.62
N GLU A 83 5.36 14.07 -15.66
CA GLU A 83 6.13 13.16 -16.50
C GLU A 83 5.19 12.09 -17.06
N HIS A 84 5.16 11.95 -18.39
CA HIS A 84 4.32 10.98 -19.10
C HIS A 84 2.82 11.01 -18.73
N GLY A 85 2.30 12.20 -18.45
CA GLY A 85 0.88 12.39 -18.08
C GLY A 85 0.54 12.17 -16.62
N ARG A 86 1.50 11.72 -15.78
CA ARG A 86 1.36 11.54 -14.33
C ARG A 86 1.99 12.70 -13.57
N THR A 87 1.60 12.91 -12.34
CA THR A 87 2.23 13.88 -11.44
C THR A 87 3.04 13.17 -10.36
N TYR A 88 4.15 13.80 -9.96
CA TYR A 88 5.08 13.29 -8.93
C TYR A 88 5.38 14.37 -7.90
N HIS A 89 5.79 13.97 -6.70
CA HIS A 89 6.14 14.90 -5.65
C HIS A 89 7.27 15.85 -6.04
N ALA A 90 7.08 17.14 -5.79
CA ALA A 90 8.09 18.18 -6.01
C ALA A 90 9.05 18.29 -4.81
N PHE A 91 8.62 17.89 -3.60
CA PHE A 91 9.49 17.92 -2.42
C PHE A 91 10.61 16.89 -2.57
N LYS A 92 11.87 17.34 -2.57
CA LYS A 92 13.05 16.50 -2.85
C LYS A 92 12.89 15.69 -4.14
N ASP A 93 12.61 16.39 -5.25
CA ASP A 93 12.30 15.80 -6.58
C ASP A 93 13.23 14.62 -6.93
N GLY A 94 12.64 13.55 -7.46
CA GLY A 94 13.32 12.33 -7.85
C GLY A 94 13.55 11.31 -6.74
N ARG A 95 13.36 11.65 -5.46
CA ARG A 95 13.49 10.68 -4.36
C ARG A 95 12.33 9.71 -4.28
N TYR A 96 11.11 10.17 -4.54
CA TYR A 96 9.92 9.31 -4.56
C TYR A 96 9.55 9.01 -6.02
N VAL A 97 9.48 7.73 -6.35
CA VAL A 97 9.36 7.27 -7.74
C VAL A 97 7.91 6.94 -8.16
N PHE A 98 6.96 6.95 -7.23
CA PHE A 98 5.56 6.68 -7.53
C PHE A 98 4.76 7.96 -7.76
N PRO A 99 3.70 7.92 -8.60
CA PRO A 99 2.83 9.06 -8.83
C PRO A 99 2.13 9.56 -7.55
N ASN A 100 1.59 10.78 -7.62
CA ASN A 100 0.81 11.39 -6.54
C ASN A 100 -0.50 12.02 -7.04
N ASP A 101 -0.99 11.59 -8.18
CA ASP A 101 -2.25 12.04 -8.77
C ASP A 101 -3.49 11.40 -8.09
N GLU A 102 -4.68 11.86 -8.51
CA GLU A 102 -5.95 11.39 -7.96
C GLU A 102 -6.14 9.87 -8.15
N ARG A 103 -5.78 9.34 -9.32
CA ARG A 103 -5.83 7.90 -9.59
C ARG A 103 -5.00 7.08 -8.60
N GLU A 104 -3.81 7.57 -8.25
CA GLU A 104 -2.97 6.92 -7.24
C GLU A 104 -3.57 7.05 -5.85
N SER A 105 -4.21 8.19 -5.52
CA SER A 105 -4.90 8.36 -4.24
C SER A 105 -6.05 7.36 -4.09
N ASP A 106 -6.90 7.20 -5.11
CA ASP A 106 -8.00 6.22 -5.12
C ASP A 106 -7.47 4.78 -4.96
N ARG A 107 -6.35 4.47 -5.63
CA ARG A 107 -5.70 3.17 -5.50
C ARG A 107 -5.17 2.94 -4.07
N LEU A 108 -4.59 3.95 -3.43
CA LEU A 108 -4.10 3.86 -2.04
C LEU A 108 -5.25 3.62 -1.06
N ASP A 109 -6.41 4.21 -1.29
CA ASP A 109 -7.60 3.98 -0.47
C ASP A 109 -8.14 2.55 -0.64
N LEU A 110 -8.14 2.02 -1.88
CA LEU A 110 -8.42 0.61 -2.14
C LEU A 110 -7.41 -0.30 -1.43
N GLN A 111 -6.14 0.04 -1.46
CA GLN A 111 -5.08 -0.71 -0.80
C GLN A 111 -5.24 -0.70 0.73
N HIS A 112 -5.69 0.40 1.32
CA HIS A 112 -6.05 0.46 2.73
C HIS A 112 -7.17 -0.54 3.06
N HIS A 113 -8.19 -0.66 2.21
CA HIS A 113 -9.24 -1.68 2.36
C HIS A 113 -8.66 -3.10 2.33
N LEU A 114 -7.68 -3.39 1.45
CA LEU A 114 -6.98 -4.69 1.41
C LEU A 114 -6.28 -5.01 2.73
N PHE A 115 -5.60 -4.02 3.34
CA PHE A 115 -5.00 -4.20 4.67
C PHE A 115 -6.05 -4.47 5.74
N ASN A 116 -7.17 -3.75 5.74
CA ASN A 116 -8.27 -3.98 6.67
C ASN A 116 -8.87 -5.37 6.52
N LEU A 117 -9.05 -5.86 5.30
CA LEU A 117 -9.44 -7.26 5.04
C LEU A 117 -8.42 -8.24 5.60
N THR A 118 -7.13 -8.00 5.34
CA THR A 118 -6.04 -8.91 5.72
C THR A 118 -5.84 -9.00 7.21
N LEU A 119 -5.80 -7.87 7.89
CA LEU A 119 -5.46 -7.78 9.31
C LEU A 119 -6.68 -7.82 10.23
N ASN A 120 -7.86 -7.47 9.69
CA ASN A 120 -9.11 -7.23 10.45
C ASN A 120 -8.92 -6.18 11.57
N LYS A 121 -7.93 -5.32 11.45
CA LYS A 121 -7.58 -4.22 12.36
C LYS A 121 -6.52 -3.31 11.72
N LEU A 122 -6.28 -2.16 12.29
CA LEU A 122 -5.33 -1.18 11.76
C LEU A 122 -3.86 -1.52 12.05
N HIS A 123 -3.58 -2.28 13.12
CA HIS A 123 -2.25 -2.65 13.58
C HIS A 123 -2.23 -4.02 14.26
N LEU A 124 -1.06 -4.66 14.33
CA LEU A 124 -0.84 -5.93 15.03
C LEU A 124 -0.18 -5.73 16.39
N ALA A 125 0.64 -4.68 16.55
CA ALA A 125 1.28 -4.37 17.82
C ALA A 125 0.26 -4.28 18.97
N PRO A 126 0.55 -4.86 20.16
CA PRO A 126 -0.37 -4.90 21.30
C PRO A 126 -0.38 -3.55 22.05
N LEU A 127 -0.96 -2.54 21.45
CA LEU A 127 -1.00 -1.19 21.98
C LEU A 127 -1.98 -1.04 23.16
N HIS A 128 -1.54 -0.33 24.19
CA HIS A 128 -2.35 0.01 25.33
C HIS A 128 -2.48 1.53 25.47
N ASN A 129 -3.53 2.09 24.89
CA ASN A 129 -3.88 3.52 24.98
C ASN A 129 -2.70 4.46 24.59
N PRO A 130 -2.15 4.35 23.38
CA PRO A 130 -1.05 5.21 22.93
C PRO A 130 -1.50 6.67 22.85
N LYS A 131 -0.66 7.60 23.33
CA LYS A 131 -0.92 9.04 23.32
C LYS A 131 -0.30 9.74 22.13
N HIS A 132 0.95 9.38 21.82
CA HIS A 132 1.71 9.96 20.74
C HIS A 132 2.00 8.88 19.70
N VAL A 133 1.47 9.06 18.49
CA VAL A 133 1.61 8.12 17.39
C VAL A 133 2.17 8.82 16.17
N LEU A 134 3.12 8.17 15.52
CA LEU A 134 3.68 8.62 14.26
C LEU A 134 3.33 7.62 13.16
N ASP A 135 2.79 8.11 12.04
CA ASP A 135 2.58 7.34 10.81
C ASP A 135 3.52 7.85 9.73
N ILE A 136 4.49 7.04 9.34
CA ILE A 136 5.49 7.38 8.32
C ILE A 136 4.93 7.05 6.96
N GLY A 137 4.92 8.03 6.04
CA GLY A 137 4.44 7.81 4.69
C GLY A 137 2.93 7.60 4.59
N THR A 138 2.16 8.42 5.27
CA THR A 138 0.70 8.26 5.47
C THR A 138 -0.16 8.23 4.18
N GLY A 139 0.38 8.52 3.00
CA GLY A 139 -0.33 8.49 1.72
C GLY A 139 -1.52 9.46 1.70
N THR A 140 -2.74 8.97 1.53
CA THR A 140 -3.98 9.77 1.59
C THR A 140 -4.34 10.20 3.02
N GLY A 141 -3.71 9.63 4.03
CA GLY A 141 -4.02 9.87 5.43
C GLY A 141 -5.16 9.02 5.99
N ILE A 142 -5.74 8.14 5.19
CA ILE A 142 -6.91 7.33 5.58
C ILE A 142 -6.64 6.48 6.81
N TRP A 143 -5.48 5.81 6.89
CA TRP A 143 -5.09 5.03 8.06
C TRP A 143 -5.04 5.89 9.32
N ALA A 144 -4.38 7.04 9.25
CA ALA A 144 -4.24 7.95 10.38
C ALA A 144 -5.58 8.53 10.84
N VAL A 145 -6.49 8.83 9.89
CA VAL A 145 -7.84 9.30 10.18
C VAL A 145 -8.65 8.21 10.88
N GLU A 146 -8.59 6.96 10.42
CA GLU A 146 -9.27 5.83 11.08
C GLU A 146 -8.67 5.55 12.45
N PHE A 147 -7.35 5.54 12.57
CA PHE A 147 -6.66 5.35 13.84
C PHE A 147 -7.01 6.44 14.86
N GLY A 148 -7.00 7.71 14.45
CA GLY A 148 -7.37 8.85 15.30
C GLY A 148 -8.85 8.89 15.73
N LYS A 149 -9.75 8.19 15.00
CA LYS A 149 -11.16 8.03 15.37
C LYS A 149 -11.40 6.89 16.38
N CYS A 150 -10.45 5.97 16.55
CA CYS A 150 -10.58 4.92 17.55
C CYS A 150 -10.70 5.53 18.95
N SER A 151 -11.76 5.17 19.68
CA SER A 151 -12.24 5.83 20.91
C SER A 151 -11.27 5.84 22.10
N THR A 152 -10.16 5.11 22.02
CA THR A 152 -9.11 5.02 23.04
C THR A 152 -8.01 6.08 22.88
N ILE A 153 -7.97 6.79 21.75
CA ILE A 153 -6.87 7.73 21.42
C ILE A 153 -7.44 9.14 21.39
N ARG A 154 -7.47 9.81 22.54
CA ARG A 154 -8.07 11.16 22.64
C ARG A 154 -7.09 12.32 22.54
N ASP A 155 -5.79 12.10 22.68
CA ASP A 155 -4.80 13.17 22.72
C ASP A 155 -3.69 12.95 21.68
N GLN A 156 -3.63 13.87 20.72
CA GLN A 156 -2.50 14.18 19.84
C GLN A 156 -1.82 13.00 19.10
N THR A 157 -2.44 12.49 18.06
CA THR A 157 -1.74 11.73 17.04
C THR A 157 -1.05 12.72 16.10
N LYS A 158 0.29 12.75 16.10
CA LYS A 158 1.09 13.50 15.11
C LYS A 158 1.44 12.55 13.98
N VAL A 159 1.18 12.96 12.76
CA VAL A 159 1.42 12.15 11.57
C VAL A 159 2.39 12.86 10.66
N ASN A 160 3.53 12.25 10.40
CA ASN A 160 4.50 12.73 9.41
C ASN A 160 4.14 12.24 8.02
N MET A 161 4.19 13.13 7.07
CA MET A 161 3.78 12.91 5.70
C MET A 161 4.86 13.24 4.69
N PHE A 162 5.07 12.32 3.73
CA PHE A 162 5.27 12.74 2.35
C PHE A 162 3.88 13.10 1.83
N LYS A 163 3.67 14.38 1.58
CA LYS A 163 2.41 15.08 1.38
C LYS A 163 1.29 14.28 0.69
N PRO A 164 0.03 14.33 1.19
CA PRO A 164 -1.15 13.89 0.47
C PRO A 164 -1.50 14.88 -0.63
N THR A 165 -1.99 14.35 -1.72
CA THR A 165 -2.44 15.10 -2.89
C THR A 165 -3.75 15.85 -2.64
N SER A 166 -4.59 15.31 -1.79
CA SER A 166 -5.83 15.95 -1.33
C SER A 166 -6.25 15.37 0.02
N ILE A 167 -5.95 16.08 1.11
CA ILE A 167 -6.65 15.78 2.35
C ILE A 167 -8.07 16.29 2.17
N LEU A 168 -9.05 15.43 2.42
CA LEU A 168 -10.42 15.85 2.69
C LEU A 168 -10.40 16.71 3.97
N THR A 169 -10.14 17.98 3.83
CA THR A 169 -10.00 18.97 4.92
C THR A 169 -11.25 19.07 5.80
N ALA A 170 -12.37 18.53 5.35
CA ALA A 170 -13.66 18.66 6.02
C ALA A 170 -13.89 17.66 7.17
N SER A 171 -13.01 16.69 7.42
CA SER A 171 -13.26 15.61 8.39
C SER A 171 -12.02 15.08 9.12
N VAL A 172 -10.97 15.89 9.22
CA VAL A 172 -9.75 15.48 9.97
C VAL A 172 -10.04 15.56 11.47
N PRO A 173 -9.82 14.47 12.24
CA PRO A 173 -9.95 14.50 13.68
C PRO A 173 -9.08 15.59 14.32
N PRO A 174 -9.53 16.29 15.38
CA PRO A 174 -8.79 17.40 15.97
C PRO A 174 -7.45 17.00 16.61
N ASN A 175 -7.29 15.71 16.89
CA ASN A 175 -6.08 15.09 17.43
C ASN A 175 -5.07 14.68 16.34
N LEU A 176 -5.33 14.98 15.07
CA LEU A 176 -4.47 14.59 13.95
C LEU A 176 -3.76 15.81 13.39
N LYS A 177 -2.44 15.69 13.20
CA LYS A 177 -1.60 16.72 12.58
C LYS A 177 -0.77 16.12 11.47
N PHE A 178 -0.88 16.71 10.27
CA PHE A 178 -0.04 16.37 9.13
C PHE A 178 1.18 17.28 9.07
N ILE A 179 2.35 16.69 8.85
CA ILE A 179 3.64 17.40 8.74
C ILE A 179 4.30 16.94 7.45
N ILE A 180 4.87 17.86 6.68
CA ILE A 180 5.70 17.53 5.52
C ILE A 180 7.15 17.47 6.01
N ASP A 181 7.72 16.26 5.95
CA ASP A 181 9.08 16.01 6.41
C ASP A 181 9.68 14.83 5.65
N ASP A 182 11.00 14.65 5.72
CA ASP A 182 11.69 13.49 5.15
C ASP A 182 12.12 12.55 6.29
N ALA A 183 11.58 11.35 6.30
CA ALA A 183 11.92 10.37 7.34
C ALA A 183 13.41 9.93 7.33
N GLU A 184 14.15 10.24 6.28
CA GLU A 184 15.60 10.02 6.21
C GLU A 184 16.40 11.19 6.80
N ASP A 185 15.81 12.37 7.01
CA ASP A 185 16.46 13.47 7.73
C ASP A 185 16.47 13.20 9.25
N LEU A 186 17.19 14.02 10.00
CA LEU A 186 17.23 13.90 11.46
C LEU A 186 15.86 14.22 12.06
N TRP A 187 15.33 13.32 12.87
CA TRP A 187 14.04 13.55 13.54
C TRP A 187 14.22 14.50 14.73
N ILE A 188 13.55 15.65 14.64
CA ILE A 188 13.60 16.70 15.67
C ILE A 188 12.18 16.87 16.23
N TYR A 189 11.82 16.05 17.22
CA TYR A 189 10.56 16.10 17.93
C TYR A 189 10.77 16.54 19.38
N ASP A 190 9.80 17.26 19.93
CA ASP A 190 9.78 17.74 21.32
C ASP A 190 9.29 16.67 22.31
N HIS A 191 8.89 15.50 21.81
CA HIS A 191 8.38 14.37 22.58
C HIS A 191 8.76 13.05 21.90
N LYS A 192 8.63 11.96 22.64
CA LYS A 192 8.76 10.59 22.12
C LYS A 192 7.38 10.02 21.77
N PHE A 193 7.37 8.95 21.01
CA PHE A 193 6.16 8.29 20.54
C PHE A 193 5.92 6.99 21.32
N ASP A 194 4.63 6.65 21.54
CA ASP A 194 4.24 5.35 22.08
C ASP A 194 4.16 4.31 20.96
N TYR A 195 3.91 4.79 19.73
CA TYR A 195 3.77 3.94 18.57
C TYR A 195 4.22 4.65 17.30
N ILE A 196 5.01 3.93 16.50
CA ILE A 196 5.44 4.37 15.17
C ILE A 196 4.98 3.32 14.17
N HIS A 197 4.22 3.76 13.15
CA HIS A 197 3.68 2.93 12.09
C HIS A 197 4.29 3.33 10.75
N ALA A 198 4.58 2.34 9.93
CA ALA A 198 5.04 2.54 8.54
C ALA A 198 4.41 1.47 7.65
N ARG A 199 3.80 1.87 6.54
CA ARG A 199 3.15 0.95 5.62
C ARG A 199 3.58 1.20 4.19
N LEU A 200 4.02 0.10 3.51
CA LEU A 200 4.43 0.12 2.10
C LEU A 200 5.58 1.10 1.85
N MET A 201 6.56 1.06 2.72
CA MET A 201 7.73 1.94 2.67
C MET A 201 8.90 1.34 1.89
N ALA A 202 8.87 0.07 1.49
CA ALA A 202 9.84 -0.52 0.60
C ALA A 202 9.89 0.26 -0.73
N GLY A 203 11.09 0.69 -1.11
CA GLY A 203 11.30 1.58 -2.26
C GLY A 203 11.21 3.08 -1.96
N CYS A 204 10.84 3.48 -0.73
CA CYS A 204 10.75 4.89 -0.33
C CYS A 204 12.05 5.42 0.28
N PHE A 205 12.86 4.56 0.90
CA PHE A 205 14.08 4.93 1.62
C PHE A 205 15.34 4.41 0.92
N ALA A 206 16.42 5.17 0.98
CA ALA A 206 17.75 4.73 0.60
C ALA A 206 18.45 4.00 1.76
N ASP A 207 18.17 4.40 3.00
CA ASP A 207 18.77 3.87 4.24
C ASP A 207 17.68 3.46 5.23
N VAL A 208 17.07 2.29 5.01
CA VAL A 208 16.04 1.73 5.89
C VAL A 208 16.57 1.48 7.32
N PRO A 209 17.77 0.92 7.54
CA PRO A 209 18.35 0.77 8.88
C PRO A 209 18.38 2.06 9.68
N ARG A 210 18.75 3.17 9.03
CA ARG A 210 18.76 4.49 9.67
C ARG A 210 17.37 4.94 10.12
N VAL A 211 16.35 4.72 9.28
CA VAL A 211 14.96 5.06 9.64
C VAL A 211 14.49 4.22 10.83
N ILE A 212 14.83 2.93 10.86
CA ILE A 212 14.56 2.03 12.00
C ILE A 212 15.27 2.49 13.26
N GLN A 213 16.55 2.91 13.15
CA GLN A 213 17.30 3.45 14.26
C GLN A 213 16.68 4.74 14.81
N GLN A 214 16.26 5.66 13.93
CA GLN A 214 15.57 6.88 14.34
C GLN A 214 14.21 6.57 15.00
N ALA A 215 13.48 5.57 14.52
CA ALA A 215 12.26 5.10 15.16
C ALA A 215 12.55 4.60 16.59
N TYR A 216 13.58 3.79 16.78
CA TYR A 216 13.99 3.32 18.09
C TYR A 216 14.36 4.48 19.04
N GLU A 217 15.14 5.44 18.55
CA GLU A 217 15.58 6.60 19.35
C GLU A 217 14.37 7.48 19.77
N ASN A 218 13.36 7.59 18.92
CA ASN A 218 12.19 8.44 19.14
C ASN A 218 10.99 7.75 19.78
N LEU A 219 11.09 6.47 20.13
CA LEU A 219 10.08 5.77 20.92
C LEU A 219 10.32 5.96 22.44
N GLU A 220 9.22 5.99 23.19
CA GLU A 220 9.23 5.82 24.65
C GLU A 220 9.66 4.39 25.00
N PRO A 221 10.29 4.15 26.15
CA PRO A 221 10.50 2.80 26.68
C PRO A 221 9.16 2.06 26.78
N GLY A 222 9.06 0.86 26.20
CA GLY A 222 7.84 0.09 26.09
C GLY A 222 6.99 0.44 24.85
N GLY A 223 7.34 1.46 24.09
CA GLY A 223 6.70 1.83 22.82
C GLY A 223 7.01 0.85 21.70
N TYR A 224 6.17 0.82 20.67
CA TYR A 224 6.24 -0.13 19.56
C TYR A 224 6.50 0.56 18.23
N VAL A 225 7.26 -0.12 17.35
CA VAL A 225 7.28 0.16 15.91
C VAL A 225 6.61 -0.97 15.17
N GLU A 226 5.89 -0.66 14.08
CA GLU A 226 5.29 -1.66 13.19
C GLU A 226 5.51 -1.30 11.73
N PHE A 227 6.00 -2.29 10.96
CA PHE A 227 6.16 -2.22 9.52
C PHE A 227 5.18 -3.19 8.85
N GLN A 228 4.38 -2.69 7.91
CA GLN A 228 3.45 -3.47 7.10
C GLN A 228 3.87 -3.29 5.64
N ASP A 229 4.50 -4.29 5.04
CA ASP A 229 5.08 -4.11 3.71
C ASP A 229 4.78 -5.29 2.78
N TYR A 230 5.22 -5.20 1.54
CA TYR A 230 5.09 -6.25 0.56
C TYR A 230 6.46 -6.79 0.14
N GLY A 231 6.48 -8.08 -0.20
CA GLY A 231 7.63 -8.74 -0.80
C GLY A 231 7.54 -8.77 -2.32
N LEU A 232 8.64 -8.46 -2.99
CA LEU A 232 8.92 -8.74 -4.40
C LEU A 232 10.28 -9.41 -4.51
N PRO A 233 10.51 -10.26 -5.52
CA PRO A 233 9.53 -10.72 -6.52
C PRO A 233 8.41 -11.57 -5.93
N LEU A 234 7.32 -11.72 -6.71
CA LEU A 234 6.21 -12.59 -6.34
C LEU A 234 6.69 -14.02 -6.07
N ARG A 235 5.99 -14.72 -5.18
CA ARG A 235 6.12 -16.17 -4.96
C ARG A 235 4.97 -16.92 -5.60
N CYS A 236 5.10 -18.22 -5.74
CA CYS A 236 4.10 -19.10 -6.32
C CYS A 236 3.88 -20.32 -5.43
N VAL A 237 2.67 -20.88 -5.45
CA VAL A 237 2.37 -22.15 -4.76
C VAL A 237 2.75 -23.38 -5.58
N ASP A 238 3.04 -23.17 -6.87
CA ASP A 238 3.48 -24.17 -7.85
C ASP A 238 4.39 -23.51 -8.90
N ASP A 239 4.61 -24.15 -10.05
CA ASP A 239 5.53 -23.65 -11.07
C ASP A 239 4.85 -22.72 -12.12
N THR A 240 3.57 -22.37 -11.94
CA THR A 240 2.79 -21.62 -12.95
C THR A 240 3.22 -20.18 -13.16
N LEU A 241 4.01 -19.63 -12.26
CA LEU A 241 4.60 -18.27 -12.36
C LEU A 241 5.89 -18.29 -13.20
N GLU A 242 6.56 -19.43 -13.32
CA GLU A 242 7.84 -19.53 -13.99
C GLU A 242 7.76 -19.16 -15.48
N GLY A 243 8.71 -18.33 -15.95
CA GLY A 243 8.78 -17.85 -17.32
C GLY A 243 7.70 -16.83 -17.73
N THR A 244 6.83 -16.40 -16.82
CA THR A 244 5.80 -15.39 -17.10
C THR A 244 6.36 -13.97 -17.09
N ASN A 245 5.66 -13.03 -17.75
CA ASN A 245 5.99 -11.61 -17.65
C ASN A 245 5.75 -11.06 -16.24
N LEU A 246 4.81 -11.64 -15.49
CA LEU A 246 4.54 -11.29 -14.10
C LEU A 246 5.74 -11.61 -13.19
N GLN A 247 6.39 -12.78 -13.37
CA GLN A 247 7.64 -13.10 -12.67
C GLN A 247 8.74 -12.10 -13.03
N LYS A 248 8.94 -11.89 -14.33
CA LYS A 248 9.94 -10.95 -14.84
C LYS A 248 9.72 -9.54 -14.31
N TRP A 249 8.46 -9.11 -14.21
CA TRP A 249 8.10 -7.80 -13.67
C TRP A 249 8.59 -7.64 -12.23
N GLY A 250 8.28 -8.57 -11.33
CA GLY A 250 8.73 -8.49 -9.94
C GLY A 250 10.25 -8.40 -9.81
N ILE A 251 11.00 -9.14 -10.63
CA ILE A 251 12.47 -9.12 -10.64
C ILE A 251 12.98 -7.75 -11.14
N LEU A 252 12.44 -7.25 -12.26
CA LEU A 252 12.86 -5.98 -12.85
C LEU A 252 12.53 -4.78 -11.96
N MET A 253 11.42 -4.83 -11.22
CA MET A 253 11.06 -3.79 -10.25
C MET A 253 12.13 -3.67 -9.15
N CYS A 254 12.54 -4.79 -8.56
CA CYS A 254 13.61 -4.82 -7.55
C CYS A 254 14.96 -4.34 -8.13
N GLU A 255 15.30 -4.77 -9.36
CA GLU A 255 16.54 -4.33 -10.04
C GLU A 255 16.53 -2.82 -10.27
N ALA A 256 15.44 -2.29 -10.82
CA ALA A 256 15.29 -0.85 -11.09
C ALA A 256 15.40 -0.02 -9.81
N ALA A 257 14.71 -0.43 -8.76
CA ALA A 257 14.71 0.23 -7.46
C ALA A 257 16.13 0.25 -6.84
N ARG A 258 16.84 -0.87 -6.92
CA ARG A 258 18.23 -0.98 -6.45
C ARG A 258 19.18 -0.05 -7.23
N LYS A 259 19.02 0.05 -8.56
CA LYS A 259 19.80 0.98 -9.39
C LYS A 259 19.53 2.44 -9.06
N LEU A 260 18.33 2.77 -8.59
CA LEU A 260 17.96 4.10 -8.12
C LEU A 260 18.36 4.36 -6.65
N GLY A 261 19.02 3.38 -5.99
CA GLY A 261 19.43 3.49 -4.60
C GLY A 261 18.26 3.47 -3.61
N ARG A 262 17.12 2.88 -4.02
CA ARG A 262 15.92 2.75 -3.20
C ARG A 262 15.41 1.32 -3.22
N PRO A 263 16.08 0.42 -2.48
CA PRO A 263 15.74 -1.00 -2.48
C PRO A 263 14.29 -1.24 -2.09
N MET A 264 13.69 -2.27 -2.68
CA MET A 264 12.29 -2.64 -2.44
C MET A 264 12.11 -4.15 -2.42
N GLY A 265 10.91 -4.59 -2.03
CA GLY A 265 10.58 -5.99 -1.96
C GLY A 265 11.44 -6.73 -0.94
N SER A 266 11.92 -7.93 -1.29
CA SER A 266 12.72 -8.77 -0.40
C SER A 266 14.06 -8.17 0.02
N ASP A 267 14.62 -7.24 -0.77
CA ASP A 267 15.82 -6.48 -0.39
C ASP A 267 15.59 -5.63 0.89
N VAL A 268 14.35 -5.43 1.28
CA VAL A 268 13.93 -4.67 2.47
C VAL A 268 13.13 -5.56 3.41
N SER A 269 12.05 -6.17 2.91
CA SER A 269 11.09 -6.88 3.76
C SER A 269 11.68 -8.08 4.49
N ASP A 270 12.64 -8.78 3.88
CA ASP A 270 13.28 -9.95 4.47
C ASP A 270 14.35 -9.56 5.52
N HIS A 271 14.72 -8.27 5.61
CA HIS A 271 15.75 -7.78 6.52
C HIS A 271 15.21 -6.95 7.70
N TYR A 272 13.92 -6.65 7.73
CA TYR A 272 13.32 -5.84 8.81
C TYR A 272 13.65 -6.38 10.20
N ARG A 273 13.54 -7.70 10.42
CA ARG A 273 13.87 -8.33 11.71
C ARG A 273 15.30 -8.06 12.13
N GLU A 274 16.27 -8.33 11.24
CA GLU A 274 17.70 -8.13 11.49
C GLU A 274 18.00 -6.66 11.87
N TRP A 275 17.44 -5.72 11.12
CA TRP A 275 17.65 -4.29 11.38
C TRP A 275 16.98 -3.81 12.67
N MET A 276 15.82 -4.37 13.01
CA MET A 276 15.15 -4.08 14.28
C MET A 276 15.94 -4.63 15.47
N GLU A 277 16.45 -5.86 15.36
CA GLU A 277 17.33 -6.46 16.38
C GLU A 277 18.61 -5.64 16.56
N ALA A 278 19.24 -5.23 15.46
CA ALA A 278 20.43 -4.39 15.47
C ALA A 278 20.19 -3.00 16.11
N ALA A 279 19.00 -2.43 15.93
CA ALA A 279 18.60 -1.18 16.57
C ALA A 279 18.29 -1.33 18.07
N GLY A 280 18.11 -2.56 18.57
CA GLY A 280 17.87 -2.85 19.99
C GLY A 280 16.40 -3.12 20.36
N PHE A 281 15.52 -3.34 19.38
CA PHE A 281 14.14 -3.76 19.63
C PHE A 281 14.11 -5.18 20.21
N VAL A 282 13.14 -5.43 21.08
CA VAL A 282 12.83 -6.73 21.69
C VAL A 282 11.40 -7.13 21.34
N ASP A 283 11.01 -8.36 21.69
CA ASP A 283 9.66 -8.89 21.46
C ASP A 283 9.22 -8.71 20.00
N ILE A 284 10.17 -8.96 19.06
CA ILE A 284 9.90 -8.79 17.63
C ILE A 284 9.06 -9.96 17.14
N GLU A 285 7.83 -9.65 16.76
CA GLU A 285 6.94 -10.61 16.10
C GLU A 285 6.80 -10.31 14.61
N GLU A 286 6.73 -11.37 13.84
CA GLU A 286 6.53 -11.33 12.40
C GLU A 286 5.35 -12.20 12.01
N ARG A 287 4.46 -11.65 11.20
CA ARG A 287 3.35 -12.38 10.60
C ARG A 287 3.37 -12.21 9.09
N ASN A 288 3.39 -13.32 8.40
CA ASN A 288 3.43 -13.36 6.95
C ASN A 288 2.03 -13.65 6.40
N PHE A 289 1.50 -12.70 5.63
CA PHE A 289 0.27 -12.86 4.88
C PHE A 289 0.58 -13.03 3.40
N MET A 290 -0.44 -13.40 2.63
CA MET A 290 -0.32 -13.59 1.19
C MET A 290 -1.45 -12.85 0.49
N TRP A 291 -1.07 -12.03 -0.50
CA TRP A 291 -2.05 -11.43 -1.40
C TRP A 291 -1.98 -12.12 -2.75
N PRO A 292 -2.95 -12.98 -3.11
CA PRO A 292 -2.98 -13.61 -4.42
C PRO A 292 -3.00 -12.58 -5.54
N SER A 293 -2.33 -12.88 -6.66
CA SER A 293 -2.27 -11.96 -7.81
C SER A 293 -3.61 -11.76 -8.50
N ASN A 294 -4.55 -12.69 -8.30
CA ASN A 294 -5.92 -12.66 -8.80
C ASN A 294 -6.80 -13.68 -8.04
N GLY A 295 -8.05 -13.88 -8.47
CA GLY A 295 -8.99 -14.81 -7.82
C GLY A 295 -8.74 -16.30 -8.12
N TRP A 296 -7.51 -16.77 -8.21
CA TRP A 296 -7.15 -18.18 -8.44
C TRP A 296 -7.43 -19.10 -7.24
N PRO A 297 -7.31 -18.70 -5.96
CA PRO A 297 -7.53 -19.60 -4.84
C PRO A 297 -8.94 -20.20 -4.81
N LYS A 298 -9.04 -21.41 -4.24
CA LYS A 298 -10.34 -22.06 -3.99
C LYS A 298 -11.03 -21.47 -2.76
N ASP A 299 -10.26 -21.14 -1.74
CA ASP A 299 -10.77 -20.53 -0.52
C ASP A 299 -11.52 -19.22 -0.84
N PRO A 300 -12.75 -19.05 -0.37
CA PRO A 300 -13.56 -17.88 -0.72
C PRO A 300 -12.96 -16.55 -0.26
N TYR A 301 -12.35 -16.52 0.93
CA TYR A 301 -11.70 -15.32 1.46
C TYR A 301 -10.45 -14.95 0.66
N MET A 302 -9.56 -15.91 0.42
CA MET A 302 -8.35 -15.70 -0.38
C MET A 302 -8.68 -15.35 -1.84
N LYS A 303 -9.77 -15.91 -2.38
CA LYS A 303 -10.26 -15.54 -3.72
C LYS A 303 -10.75 -14.10 -3.79
N GLU A 304 -11.48 -13.67 -2.78
CA GLU A 304 -11.96 -12.29 -2.68
C GLU A 304 -10.79 -11.31 -2.51
N LEU A 305 -9.87 -11.61 -1.61
CA LEU A 305 -8.64 -10.85 -1.40
C LEU A 305 -7.83 -10.73 -2.70
N GLY A 306 -7.69 -11.85 -3.44
CA GLY A 306 -7.00 -11.86 -4.73
C GLY A 306 -7.70 -11.04 -5.81
N ARG A 307 -9.04 -10.97 -5.82
CA ARG A 307 -9.80 -10.11 -6.74
C ARG A 307 -9.55 -8.63 -6.45
N TRP A 308 -9.60 -8.23 -5.19
CA TRP A 308 -9.30 -6.86 -4.79
C TRP A 308 -7.84 -6.49 -5.09
N ASN A 309 -6.90 -7.39 -4.81
CA ASN A 309 -5.50 -7.15 -5.12
C ASN A 309 -5.24 -7.07 -6.63
N GLN A 310 -5.94 -7.87 -7.44
CA GLN A 310 -5.88 -7.75 -8.90
C GLN A 310 -6.24 -6.35 -9.39
N VAL A 311 -7.31 -5.75 -8.86
CA VAL A 311 -7.71 -4.38 -9.18
C VAL A 311 -6.63 -3.41 -8.72
N ASN A 312 -6.19 -3.50 -7.46
CA ASN A 312 -5.13 -2.66 -6.88
C ASN A 312 -3.86 -2.64 -7.74
N ILE A 313 -3.38 -3.81 -8.17
CA ILE A 313 -2.14 -3.87 -8.97
C ILE A 313 -2.37 -3.38 -10.40
N LEU A 314 -3.48 -3.73 -11.05
CA LEU A 314 -3.78 -3.28 -12.41
C LEU A 314 -3.94 -1.77 -12.50
N ASP A 315 -4.55 -1.13 -11.50
CA ASP A 315 -4.72 0.32 -11.45
C ASP A 315 -3.39 1.05 -11.23
N GLY A 316 -2.48 0.46 -10.48
CA GLY A 316 -1.15 1.03 -10.20
C GLY A 316 -0.05 0.64 -11.19
N LEU A 317 -0.24 -0.41 -12.02
CA LEU A 317 0.83 -1.09 -12.73
C LEU A 317 1.67 -0.15 -13.63
N GLU A 318 1.02 0.71 -14.40
CA GLU A 318 1.69 1.72 -15.22
C GLU A 318 2.52 2.67 -14.36
N GLY A 319 1.93 3.19 -13.28
CA GLY A 319 2.58 4.11 -12.35
C GLY A 319 3.78 3.50 -11.64
N PHE A 320 3.70 2.21 -11.28
CA PHE A 320 4.81 1.48 -10.68
C PHE A 320 5.95 1.27 -11.67
N CYS A 321 5.64 0.94 -12.93
CA CYS A 321 6.64 0.63 -13.93
C CYS A 321 7.35 1.87 -14.47
N LEU A 322 6.61 2.95 -14.70
CA LEU A 322 7.06 4.04 -15.57
C LEU A 322 8.36 4.68 -15.08
N ALA A 323 8.36 5.28 -13.90
CA ALA A 323 9.56 5.93 -13.38
C ALA A 323 10.69 4.93 -13.07
N LEU A 324 10.38 3.77 -12.51
CA LEU A 324 11.37 2.76 -12.18
C LEU A 324 12.07 2.22 -13.44
N MET A 325 11.32 1.84 -14.47
CA MET A 325 11.91 1.25 -15.68
C MET A 325 12.59 2.29 -16.56
N THR A 326 12.00 3.49 -16.70
CA THR A 326 12.63 4.53 -17.54
C THR A 326 13.88 5.10 -16.88
N ARG A 327 13.83 5.45 -15.60
CA ARG A 327 14.98 6.05 -14.91
C ARG A 327 15.98 5.01 -14.40
N GLY A 328 15.52 3.87 -13.89
CA GLY A 328 16.38 2.82 -13.32
C GLY A 328 16.97 1.86 -14.35
N LEU A 329 16.20 1.50 -15.38
CA LEU A 329 16.63 0.53 -16.40
C LEU A 329 16.92 1.16 -17.76
N GLY A 330 16.61 2.46 -17.97
CA GLY A 330 16.82 3.16 -19.23
C GLY A 330 15.86 2.76 -20.34
N TRP A 331 14.70 2.17 -20.00
CA TRP A 331 13.70 1.78 -20.99
C TRP A 331 12.99 3.01 -21.57
N LYS A 332 12.58 2.89 -22.83
CA LYS A 332 11.69 3.88 -23.44
C LYS A 332 10.25 3.65 -22.97
N LYS A 333 9.45 4.73 -22.96
CA LYS A 333 8.04 4.64 -22.55
C LYS A 333 7.27 3.56 -23.33
N GLU A 334 7.50 3.48 -24.65
CA GLU A 334 6.84 2.52 -25.53
C GLU A 334 7.18 1.06 -25.15
N GLU A 335 8.41 0.81 -24.69
CA GLU A 335 8.83 -0.51 -24.20
C GLU A 335 8.13 -0.85 -22.87
N VAL A 336 7.98 0.15 -21.99
CA VAL A 336 7.23 0.01 -20.74
C VAL A 336 5.76 -0.27 -21.03
N ASP A 337 5.12 0.46 -21.95
CA ASP A 337 3.71 0.28 -22.29
C ASP A 337 3.42 -1.14 -22.82
N VAL A 338 4.27 -1.66 -23.69
CA VAL A 338 4.15 -3.05 -24.18
C VAL A 338 4.31 -4.04 -23.05
N PHE A 339 5.31 -3.84 -22.19
CA PHE A 339 5.55 -4.74 -21.07
C PHE A 339 4.43 -4.72 -20.04
N VAL A 340 3.89 -3.55 -19.72
CA VAL A 340 2.71 -3.38 -18.84
C VAL A 340 1.51 -4.15 -19.40
N ALA A 341 1.28 -4.12 -20.71
CA ALA A 341 0.22 -4.88 -21.34
C ALA A 341 0.39 -6.40 -21.16
N LEU A 342 1.63 -6.91 -21.33
CA LEU A 342 1.96 -8.33 -21.13
C LEU A 342 1.78 -8.75 -19.68
N VAL A 343 2.28 -7.97 -18.72
CA VAL A 343 2.13 -8.21 -17.28
C VAL A 343 0.65 -8.18 -16.88
N SER A 344 -0.12 -7.22 -17.43
CA SER A 344 -1.57 -7.13 -17.19
C SER A 344 -2.32 -8.39 -17.66
N ALA A 345 -1.91 -8.98 -18.79
CA ALA A 345 -2.47 -10.23 -19.28
C ALA A 345 -2.19 -11.39 -18.31
N ASP A 346 -0.96 -11.48 -17.78
CA ASP A 346 -0.57 -12.51 -16.82
C ASP A 346 -1.32 -12.33 -15.48
N ILE A 347 -1.47 -11.11 -14.98
CA ILE A 347 -2.23 -10.82 -13.75
C ILE A 347 -3.70 -11.27 -13.91
N LYS A 348 -4.30 -11.10 -15.08
CA LYS A 348 -5.68 -11.51 -15.36
C LYS A 348 -5.82 -13.04 -15.56
N ASN A 349 -4.72 -13.73 -15.79
CA ASN A 349 -4.72 -15.17 -16.04
C ASN A 349 -4.81 -15.98 -14.74
N ARG A 350 -5.98 -16.52 -14.44
CA ARG A 350 -6.21 -17.34 -13.23
C ARG A 350 -5.47 -18.69 -13.19
N LYS A 351 -4.76 -19.05 -14.26
CA LYS A 351 -3.89 -20.23 -14.29
C LYS A 351 -2.50 -19.93 -13.73
N ILE A 352 -2.18 -18.68 -13.45
CA ILE A 352 -0.94 -18.26 -12.79
C ILE A 352 -1.25 -18.08 -11.30
N HIS A 353 -0.69 -18.92 -10.45
CA HIS A 353 -0.99 -19.00 -9.02
C HIS A 353 0.02 -18.22 -8.18
N GLY A 354 0.40 -17.05 -8.68
CA GLY A 354 1.31 -16.15 -7.99
C GLY A 354 0.66 -15.41 -6.81
N TYR A 355 1.48 -15.02 -5.84
CA TYR A 355 1.06 -14.17 -4.72
C TYR A 355 2.19 -13.22 -4.30
N TYR A 356 1.80 -12.12 -3.68
CA TYR A 356 2.69 -11.16 -3.04
C TYR A 356 2.83 -11.55 -1.57
N PRO A 357 4.03 -11.84 -1.06
CA PRO A 357 4.26 -11.90 0.38
C PRO A 357 3.93 -10.56 1.03
N MET A 358 3.26 -10.60 2.17
CA MET A 358 2.88 -9.40 2.92
C MET A 358 3.34 -9.56 4.36
N PRO A 359 4.63 -9.32 4.65
CA PRO A 359 5.15 -9.36 6.00
C PRO A 359 4.67 -8.16 6.81
N VAL A 360 4.26 -8.43 8.03
CA VAL A 360 3.96 -7.43 9.05
C VAL A 360 4.82 -7.76 10.27
N LEU A 361 5.69 -6.82 10.62
CA LEU A 361 6.58 -6.96 11.76
C LEU A 361 6.31 -5.85 12.76
N TYR A 362 6.31 -6.17 14.04
CA TYR A 362 6.37 -5.17 15.09
C TYR A 362 7.39 -5.57 16.16
N GLY A 363 7.94 -4.58 16.84
CA GLY A 363 8.89 -4.78 17.93
C GLY A 363 8.74 -3.68 18.97
N ARG A 364 9.15 -3.99 20.19
CA ARG A 364 9.05 -3.10 21.34
C ARG A 364 10.43 -2.53 21.72
N LYS A 365 10.48 -1.25 22.05
CA LYS A 365 11.64 -0.67 22.72
C LYS A 365 11.70 -1.18 24.16
N PRO A 366 12.80 -1.75 24.65
CA PRO A 366 12.90 -2.27 26.01
C PRO A 366 12.64 -1.17 27.06
N PHE A 367 12.13 -1.58 28.21
CA PHE A 367 12.08 -0.69 29.38
C PHE A 367 13.51 -0.44 29.91
N GLY A 368 13.75 0.72 30.54
CA GLY A 368 15.09 1.15 30.91
C GLY A 368 15.88 0.24 31.87
N ASN A 369 15.22 -0.77 32.45
CA ASN A 369 15.79 -1.79 33.33
C ASN A 369 15.92 -3.18 32.69
N GLU A 370 15.50 -3.34 31.42
CA GLU A 370 15.67 -4.58 30.66
C GLU A 370 17.05 -4.59 29.99
N SER A 371 17.88 -5.57 30.30
CA SER A 371 19.08 -5.81 29.51
C SER A 371 18.69 -6.49 28.19
N VAL A 372 19.17 -5.96 27.06
CA VAL A 372 19.11 -6.67 25.79
C VAL A 372 19.89 -7.98 25.99
N ALA A 373 19.19 -9.10 26.09
CA ALA A 373 19.85 -10.40 26.17
C ALA A 373 20.59 -10.60 24.86
N SER A 374 21.93 -10.55 24.93
CA SER A 374 22.77 -10.91 23.79
C SER A 374 22.47 -12.36 23.45
N SER A 375 21.77 -12.58 22.33
CA SER A 375 21.64 -13.90 21.72
C SER A 375 23.02 -14.33 21.27
N SER A 376 23.63 -15.20 22.07
CA SER A 376 24.89 -15.91 21.79
C SER A 376 24.64 -17.07 20.83
#